data_23efbabb542596aab02bba8490b6bfbb
#
_entry.id   23efbabb542596aab02bba8490b6bfbb
#
_cell.length_a   1.000
_cell.length_b   1.000
_cell.length_c   1.000
_cell.angle_alpha   90.00
_cell.angle_beta   90.00
_cell.angle_gamma   90.00
#
_symmetry.space_group_name_H-M   'P 1'
#
loop_
_entity.id
_entity.type
_entity.pdbx_description
1 polymer ?
#
loop_
_entity_poly.entity_id
_entity_poly.type
_entity_poly.pdbx_seq_one_letter_code
_entity_poly.pdbx_strand_id
1 'polypeptide(L)'
;PDEIPTPELLININLKKKFGIFMQKMFCYKLNIYNQHESPWEGTRITRKKNLNSIDFLRQKILAKNLKYSILRFDKERSIEIFNNGGWHFNYLLKPEAISNKLKTFAHTEFNNEKYTDLEKIKDNINNLKDLFNRGNKFQKVNIDESFPRYIIQNKEEYKEWII
;
A
#
# COMPACT_ATOMS: atom_id res chain seq x y z
N PRO A 1 -3.45 9.11 -5.66
CA PRO A 1 -2.43 8.14 -5.28
C PRO A 1 -2.70 7.68 -3.85
N ASP A 2 -2.51 6.39 -3.60
CA ASP A 2 -2.74 5.72 -2.31
C ASP A 2 -1.40 5.36 -1.62
N GLU A 3 -0.28 5.56 -2.30
CA GLU A 3 1.07 5.35 -1.79
C GLU A 3 1.76 6.70 -1.58
N ILE A 4 2.23 6.94 -0.36
CA ILE A 4 2.94 8.15 0.05
C ILE A 4 4.34 7.74 0.55
N PRO A 5 5.38 7.96 -0.23
CA PRO A 5 6.73 7.70 0.23
C PRO A 5 7.17 8.72 1.30
N THR A 6 8.03 8.28 2.22
CA THR A 6 8.61 9.14 3.26
C THR A 6 9.40 10.28 2.61
N PRO A 7 9.05 11.57 2.86
CA PRO A 7 9.69 12.71 2.22
C PRO A 7 11.19 12.80 2.47
N GLU A 8 11.64 12.47 3.68
CA GLU A 8 13.05 12.52 4.08
C GLU A 8 13.92 11.58 3.25
N LEU A 9 13.36 10.43 2.84
CA LEU A 9 14.04 9.49 1.95
C LEU A 9 14.12 10.02 0.52
N LEU A 10 13.13 10.79 0.06
CA LEU A 10 13.12 11.36 -1.29
C LEU A 10 14.04 12.55 -1.44
N ILE A 11 14.05 13.47 -0.46
CA ILE A 11 14.85 14.70 -0.52
C ILE A 11 16.36 14.40 -0.65
N ASN A 12 16.82 13.38 0.06
CA ASN A 12 18.24 13.02 0.13
C ASN A 12 18.54 11.74 -0.65
N ILE A 13 17.68 11.36 -1.60
CA ILE A 13 17.84 10.07 -2.26
C ILE A 13 19.09 10.01 -3.14
N ASN A 14 20.00 9.15 -2.77
CA ASN A 14 21.15 8.78 -3.59
C ASN A 14 21.05 7.28 -3.92
N LEU A 15 20.30 6.98 -4.98
CA LEU A 15 20.06 5.60 -5.40
C LEU A 15 21.38 4.94 -5.84
N LYS A 16 21.87 4.00 -5.03
CA LYS A 16 23.14 3.29 -5.25
C LYS A 16 23.00 2.16 -6.27
N LYS A 17 21.79 1.65 -6.45
CA LYS A 17 21.46 0.57 -7.39
C LYS A 17 20.58 1.09 -8.54
N LYS A 18 20.21 0.21 -9.50
CA LYS A 18 19.36 0.59 -10.62
C LYS A 18 17.94 0.96 -10.18
N PHE A 19 17.41 0.25 -9.20
CA PHE A 19 16.04 0.35 -8.72
C PHE A 19 15.99 0.50 -7.21
N GLY A 20 14.97 1.17 -6.71
CA GLY A 20 14.66 1.24 -5.29
C GLY A 20 13.20 0.86 -5.03
N ILE A 21 12.95 0.19 -3.91
CA ILE A 21 11.62 -0.17 -3.42
C ILE A 21 11.45 0.41 -2.02
N PHE A 22 10.36 1.15 -1.83
CA PHE A 22 9.97 1.69 -0.54
C PHE A 22 9.04 0.68 0.16
N MET A 23 9.49 0.17 1.31
CA MET A 23 8.69 -0.72 2.16
C MET A 23 7.79 0.14 3.04
N GLN A 24 6.48 0.11 2.78
CA GLN A 24 5.50 1.03 3.35
C GLN A 24 4.59 0.34 4.36
N LYS A 25 4.16 1.08 5.39
CA LYS A 25 3.09 0.64 6.29
C LYS A 25 1.77 0.61 5.55
N MET A 26 1.01 -0.48 5.65
CA MET A 26 -0.28 -0.60 4.97
C MET A 26 -1.43 -0.32 5.91
N PHE A 27 -2.31 0.58 5.50
CA PHE A 27 -3.56 0.91 6.17
C PHE A 27 -4.74 0.65 5.23
N CYS A 28 -5.88 0.26 5.78
CA CYS A 28 -7.06 -0.05 4.99
C CYS A 28 -8.30 0.65 5.55
N TYR A 29 -9.17 1.12 4.66
CA TYR A 29 -10.49 1.70 4.95
C TYR A 29 -10.46 3.06 5.67
N LYS A 30 -9.64 3.18 6.69
CA LYS A 30 -9.44 4.38 7.50
C LYS A 30 -7.96 4.67 7.65
N LEU A 31 -7.61 5.89 8.01
CA LEU A 31 -6.22 6.32 8.15
C LEU A 31 -5.47 5.53 9.22
N ASN A 32 -6.18 5.06 10.25
CA ASN A 32 -5.58 4.41 11.41
C ASN A 32 -5.97 2.93 11.59
N ILE A 33 -6.47 2.28 10.53
CA ILE A 33 -6.65 0.83 10.52
C ILE A 33 -5.42 0.19 9.86
N TYR A 34 -4.49 -0.27 10.67
CA TYR A 34 -3.24 -0.89 10.24
C TYR A 34 -3.45 -2.34 9.82
N ASN A 35 -2.94 -2.72 8.65
CA ASN A 35 -2.95 -4.10 8.17
C ASN A 35 -1.62 -4.76 8.53
N GLN A 36 -1.61 -5.57 9.59
CA GLN A 36 -0.42 -6.28 10.06
C GLN A 36 0.07 -7.36 9.09
N HIS A 37 -0.85 -7.97 8.35
CA HIS A 37 -0.54 -9.11 7.49
C HIS A 37 0.20 -8.68 6.20
N GLU A 38 -0.21 -7.55 5.62
CA GLU A 38 0.38 -7.05 4.38
C GLU A 38 1.47 -5.97 4.62
N SER A 39 1.79 -5.67 5.88
CA SER A 39 2.90 -4.76 6.21
C SER A 39 4.20 -5.52 6.49
N PRO A 40 5.34 -5.04 5.96
CA PRO A 40 5.47 -3.88 5.08
C PRO A 40 5.11 -4.21 3.62
N TRP A 41 4.35 -3.33 3.01
CA TRP A 41 3.96 -3.41 1.60
C TRP A 41 5.11 -2.98 0.67
N GLU A 42 5.34 -3.72 -0.41
CA GLU A 42 6.27 -3.29 -1.48
C GLU A 42 5.62 -2.19 -2.32
N GLY A 43 5.65 -0.95 -1.82
CA GLY A 43 4.94 0.18 -2.42
C GLY A 43 5.72 0.90 -3.51
N THR A 44 5.84 2.21 -3.35
CA THR A 44 6.50 3.11 -4.30
C THR A 44 7.84 2.59 -4.79
N ARG A 45 8.08 2.70 -6.09
CA ARG A 45 9.35 2.31 -6.72
C ARG A 45 10.00 3.49 -7.36
N ILE A 46 11.34 3.51 -7.34
CA ILE A 46 12.14 4.56 -7.95
C ILE A 46 13.24 3.98 -8.86
N THR A 47 13.50 4.68 -9.94
CA THR A 47 14.62 4.37 -10.83
C THR A 47 15.08 5.62 -11.57
N ARG A 48 16.32 5.63 -12.08
CA ARG A 48 16.75 6.65 -13.03
C ARG A 48 16.14 6.40 -14.41
N LYS A 49 15.78 7.47 -15.14
CA LYS A 49 15.15 7.38 -16.47
C LYS A 49 15.90 6.40 -17.41
N LYS A 50 17.22 6.40 -17.38
CA LYS A 50 18.06 5.50 -18.21
C LYS A 50 17.87 4.01 -17.92
N ASN A 51 17.36 3.65 -16.75
CA ASN A 51 17.11 2.27 -16.34
C ASN A 51 15.61 1.88 -16.42
N LEU A 52 14.76 2.83 -16.77
CA LEU A 52 13.33 2.58 -16.88
C LEU A 52 13.03 1.94 -18.23
N ASN A 53 12.69 0.67 -18.21
CA ASN A 53 12.23 -0.06 -19.39
C ASN A 53 10.76 0.30 -19.69
N SER A 54 9.87 0.03 -18.73
CA SER A 54 8.47 0.47 -18.74
C SER A 54 7.95 0.59 -17.30
N ILE A 55 6.82 1.25 -17.14
CA ILE A 55 6.14 1.34 -15.82
C ILE A 55 5.68 -0.06 -15.38
N ASP A 56 5.17 -0.86 -16.30
CA ASP A 56 4.74 -2.22 -16.01
C ASP A 56 5.93 -3.09 -15.57
N PHE A 57 7.06 -3.02 -16.27
CA PHE A 57 8.28 -3.70 -15.86
C PHE A 57 8.70 -3.31 -14.43
N LEU A 58 8.69 -1.99 -14.13
CA LEU A 58 9.05 -1.49 -12.82
C LEU A 58 8.14 -2.04 -11.72
N ARG A 59 6.84 -2.16 -12.00
CA ARG A 59 5.84 -2.66 -11.04
C ARG A 59 5.86 -4.18 -10.90
N GLN A 60 5.95 -4.92 -12.00
CA GLN A 60 5.73 -6.37 -12.04
C GLN A 60 7.02 -7.18 -11.89
N LYS A 61 8.17 -6.64 -12.30
CA LYS A 61 9.44 -7.39 -12.33
C LYS A 61 10.42 -6.94 -11.25
N ILE A 62 10.30 -5.70 -10.74
CA ILE A 62 11.18 -5.21 -9.68
C ILE A 62 10.52 -5.48 -8.33
N LEU A 63 10.90 -6.59 -7.71
CA LEU A 63 10.30 -7.11 -6.49
C LEU A 63 11.39 -7.43 -5.46
N ALA A 64 11.15 -7.14 -4.19
CA ALA A 64 12.10 -7.42 -3.11
C ALA A 64 12.49 -8.91 -3.03
N LYS A 65 11.54 -9.80 -3.33
CA LYS A 65 11.81 -11.25 -3.38
C LYS A 65 12.91 -11.63 -4.39
N ASN A 66 13.20 -10.79 -5.40
CA ASN A 66 14.26 -11.06 -6.36
C ASN A 66 15.62 -11.18 -5.68
N LEU A 67 15.83 -10.48 -4.56
CA LEU A 67 17.07 -10.54 -3.78
C LEU A 67 17.30 -11.90 -3.12
N LYS A 68 16.25 -12.71 -2.96
CA LYS A 68 16.29 -14.03 -2.32
C LYS A 68 16.62 -15.16 -3.32
N TYR A 69 16.53 -14.91 -4.63
CA TYR A 69 16.86 -15.93 -5.63
C TYR A 69 18.36 -16.16 -5.74
N SER A 70 18.74 -17.33 -6.24
CA SER A 70 20.14 -17.66 -6.54
C SER A 70 20.76 -16.63 -7.51
N ILE A 71 22.04 -16.39 -7.35
CA ILE A 71 22.85 -15.55 -8.25
C ILE A 71 22.82 -16.03 -9.70
N LEU A 72 22.56 -17.31 -9.93
CA LEU A 72 22.45 -17.92 -11.24
C LEU A 72 21.11 -17.61 -11.96
N ARG A 73 20.17 -16.98 -11.29
CA ARG A 73 18.89 -16.55 -11.88
C ARG A 73 19.04 -15.20 -12.57
N PHE A 74 19.62 -15.21 -13.77
CA PHE A 74 19.85 -14.02 -14.60
C PHE A 74 18.56 -13.36 -15.11
N ASP A 75 17.43 -14.08 -15.05
CA ASP A 75 16.09 -13.58 -15.37
C ASP A 75 15.52 -12.67 -14.27
N LYS A 76 16.15 -12.58 -13.11
CA LYS A 76 15.72 -11.76 -11.96
C LYS A 76 16.65 -10.56 -11.76
N GLU A 77 16.11 -9.36 -11.95
CA GLU A 77 16.84 -8.14 -11.61
C GLU A 77 17.14 -8.12 -10.10
N ARG A 78 18.40 -7.92 -9.74
CA ARG A 78 18.89 -7.91 -8.36
C ARG A 78 19.53 -6.58 -7.97
N SER A 79 19.68 -5.65 -8.90
CA SER A 79 20.21 -4.33 -8.59
C SER A 79 19.11 -3.46 -7.96
N ILE A 80 18.60 -3.92 -6.82
CA ILE A 80 17.46 -3.35 -6.08
C ILE A 80 17.93 -2.90 -4.70
N GLU A 81 17.67 -1.66 -4.36
CA GLU A 81 17.87 -1.08 -3.04
C GLU A 81 16.53 -1.08 -2.29
N ILE A 82 16.54 -1.51 -1.03
CA ILE A 82 15.34 -1.54 -0.18
C ILE A 82 15.39 -0.37 0.80
N PHE A 83 14.38 0.47 0.77
CA PHE A 83 14.19 1.58 1.70
C PHE A 83 13.13 1.16 2.74
N ASN A 84 13.61 0.72 3.92
CA ASN A 84 12.74 0.41 5.04
C ASN A 84 12.11 1.69 5.60
N ASN A 85 10.96 1.58 6.25
CA ASN A 85 10.17 2.73 6.71
C ASN A 85 9.89 3.71 5.57
N GLY A 86 9.61 3.16 4.39
CA GLY A 86 9.50 3.87 3.12
C GLY A 86 8.25 4.71 2.96
N GLY A 87 7.37 4.77 3.97
CA GLY A 87 6.16 5.57 3.94
C GLY A 87 4.88 4.79 4.22
N TRP A 88 3.80 5.18 3.57
CA TRP A 88 2.45 4.70 3.87
C TRP A 88 1.70 4.31 2.59
N HIS A 89 0.91 3.24 2.68
CA HIS A 89 -0.05 2.84 1.66
C HIS A 89 -1.45 2.85 2.30
N PHE A 90 -2.34 3.69 1.81
CA PHE A 90 -3.71 3.82 2.28
C PHE A 90 -4.68 3.15 1.30
N ASN A 91 -4.86 1.84 1.46
CA ASN A 91 -5.71 1.06 0.57
C ASN A 91 -7.19 1.20 0.96
N TYR A 92 -8.07 1.29 -0.04
CA TYR A 92 -9.52 1.44 0.19
C TYR A 92 -9.91 2.58 1.17
N LEU A 93 -9.14 3.66 1.21
CA LEU A 93 -9.51 4.88 1.94
C LEU A 93 -10.65 5.58 1.20
N LEU A 94 -11.84 5.00 1.29
CA LEU A 94 -13.04 5.37 0.55
C LEU A 94 -14.27 5.17 1.42
N LYS A 95 -15.36 5.89 1.13
CA LYS A 95 -16.67 5.61 1.72
C LYS A 95 -17.19 4.26 1.26
N PRO A 96 -18.03 3.55 2.04
CA PRO A 96 -18.53 2.21 1.69
C PRO A 96 -19.17 2.13 0.30
N GLU A 97 -19.91 3.17 -0.10
CA GLU A 97 -20.54 3.27 -1.42
C GLU A 97 -19.50 3.29 -2.55
N ALA A 98 -18.41 4.05 -2.35
CA ALA A 98 -17.32 4.13 -3.31
C ALA A 98 -16.50 2.83 -3.36
N ILE A 99 -16.35 2.12 -2.24
CA ILE A 99 -15.76 0.78 -2.21
C ILE A 99 -16.61 -0.19 -3.03
N SER A 100 -17.93 -0.23 -2.78
CA SER A 100 -18.86 -1.08 -3.54
C SER A 100 -18.78 -0.79 -5.05
N ASN A 101 -18.82 0.48 -5.45
CA ASN A 101 -18.70 0.88 -6.85
C ASN A 101 -17.35 0.47 -7.46
N LYS A 102 -16.24 0.68 -6.73
CA LYS A 102 -14.92 0.25 -7.16
C LYS A 102 -14.87 -1.25 -7.42
N LEU A 103 -15.46 -2.08 -6.55
CA LEU A 103 -15.50 -3.53 -6.70
C LEU A 103 -16.34 -3.97 -7.90
N LYS A 104 -17.44 -3.28 -8.19
CA LYS A 104 -18.28 -3.53 -9.37
C LYS A 104 -17.60 -3.21 -10.69
N THR A 105 -16.69 -2.23 -10.70
CA THR A 105 -16.02 -1.73 -11.90
C THR A 105 -14.57 -2.22 -12.03
N PHE A 106 -14.06 -2.96 -11.06
CA PHE A 106 -12.68 -3.41 -11.03
C PHE A 106 -12.43 -4.53 -12.05
N ALA A 107 -11.21 -4.59 -12.60
CA ALA A 107 -10.81 -5.60 -13.59
C ALA A 107 -10.84 -7.05 -13.06
N HIS A 108 -10.83 -7.22 -11.76
CA HIS A 108 -10.97 -8.52 -11.09
C HIS A 108 -12.44 -8.86 -10.89
N THR A 109 -13.03 -9.47 -11.89
CA THR A 109 -14.46 -9.81 -11.94
C THR A 109 -14.91 -10.79 -10.85
N GLU A 110 -13.98 -11.55 -10.25
CA GLU A 110 -14.23 -12.45 -9.13
C GLU A 110 -14.77 -11.73 -7.87
N PHE A 111 -14.50 -10.44 -7.72
CA PHE A 111 -15.02 -9.62 -6.61
C PHE A 111 -16.29 -8.84 -6.96
N ASN A 112 -16.74 -8.90 -8.21
CA ASN A 112 -18.00 -8.30 -8.65
C ASN A 112 -19.18 -9.22 -8.38
N ASN A 113 -19.47 -9.47 -7.12
CA ASN A 113 -20.65 -10.22 -6.69
C ASN A 113 -21.20 -9.63 -5.38
N GLU A 114 -22.45 -9.91 -5.06
CA GLU A 114 -23.13 -9.38 -3.87
C GLU A 114 -22.40 -9.69 -2.56
N LYS A 115 -21.66 -10.80 -2.51
CA LYS A 115 -20.89 -11.15 -1.32
C LYS A 115 -19.91 -10.07 -0.91
N TYR A 116 -19.29 -9.35 -1.87
CA TYR A 116 -18.27 -8.34 -1.64
C TYR A 116 -18.76 -6.91 -1.87
N THR A 117 -19.84 -6.73 -2.65
CA THR A 117 -20.35 -5.40 -3.04
C THR A 117 -21.52 -4.92 -2.20
N ASP A 118 -22.04 -5.75 -1.29
CA ASP A 118 -23.11 -5.41 -0.35
C ASP A 118 -22.66 -4.33 0.64
N LEU A 119 -23.39 -3.23 0.72
CA LEU A 119 -23.02 -2.06 1.51
C LEU A 119 -23.01 -2.34 3.01
N GLU A 120 -23.98 -3.09 3.52
CA GLU A 120 -24.06 -3.37 4.96
C GLU A 120 -22.91 -4.28 5.39
N LYS A 121 -22.54 -5.26 4.56
CA LYS A 121 -21.35 -6.09 4.80
C LYS A 121 -20.05 -5.28 4.77
N ILE A 122 -19.92 -4.34 3.81
CA ILE A 122 -18.75 -3.45 3.75
C ILE A 122 -18.65 -2.62 5.03
N LYS A 123 -19.75 -2.01 5.49
CA LYS A 123 -19.81 -1.24 6.74
C LYS A 123 -19.46 -2.13 7.96
N ASP A 124 -20.04 -3.33 8.04
CA ASP A 124 -19.75 -4.29 9.11
C ASP A 124 -18.27 -4.67 9.14
N ASN A 125 -17.68 -4.97 7.99
CA ASN A 125 -16.27 -5.31 7.89
C ASN A 125 -15.35 -4.17 8.36
N ILE A 126 -15.64 -2.93 7.96
CA ILE A 126 -14.87 -1.76 8.39
C ILE A 126 -14.98 -1.57 9.90
N ASN A 127 -16.20 -1.61 10.45
CA ASN A 127 -16.46 -1.38 11.87
C ASN A 127 -15.86 -2.47 12.77
N ASN A 128 -15.87 -3.70 12.29
CA ASN A 128 -15.37 -4.87 13.04
C ASN A 128 -13.94 -5.27 12.65
N LEU A 129 -13.21 -4.42 11.92
CA LEU A 129 -11.81 -4.64 11.52
C LEU A 129 -11.62 -5.98 10.78
N LYS A 130 -12.59 -6.34 9.92
CA LYS A 130 -12.57 -7.58 9.14
C LYS A 130 -12.06 -7.35 7.72
N ASP A 131 -11.40 -8.35 7.17
CA ASP A 131 -10.98 -8.34 5.77
C ASP A 131 -12.19 -8.47 4.84
N LEU A 132 -12.39 -7.48 3.97
CA LEU A 132 -13.45 -7.45 2.97
C LEU A 132 -13.44 -8.69 2.06
N PHE A 133 -12.26 -9.23 1.78
CA PHE A 133 -12.07 -10.38 0.88
C PHE A 133 -11.93 -11.71 1.62
N ASN A 134 -12.02 -11.69 2.94
CA ASN A 134 -11.88 -12.88 3.79
C ASN A 134 -10.58 -13.68 3.54
N ARG A 135 -9.47 -12.97 3.28
CA ARG A 135 -8.13 -13.56 3.03
C ARG A 135 -7.34 -13.81 4.31
N GLY A 136 -7.95 -13.56 5.46
CA GLY A 136 -7.31 -13.73 6.77
C GLY A 136 -6.43 -12.56 7.20
N ASN A 137 -6.57 -11.40 6.57
CA ASN A 137 -5.87 -10.18 6.98
C ASN A 137 -6.26 -9.80 8.42
N LYS A 138 -5.26 -9.41 9.19
CA LYS A 138 -5.45 -8.93 10.56
C LYS A 138 -5.31 -7.40 10.58
N PHE A 139 -6.38 -6.75 10.97
CA PHE A 139 -6.43 -5.32 11.12
C PHE A 139 -6.35 -4.91 12.59
N GLN A 140 -5.70 -3.79 12.83
CA GLN A 140 -5.55 -3.23 14.17
C GLN A 140 -5.79 -1.72 14.11
N LYS A 141 -6.59 -1.21 15.04
CA LYS A 141 -6.68 0.22 15.27
C LYS A 141 -5.39 0.70 15.93
N VAL A 142 -4.78 1.73 15.38
CA VAL A 142 -3.58 2.37 15.95
C VAL A 142 -3.84 3.85 16.19
N ASN A 143 -3.08 4.46 17.10
CA ASN A 143 -3.13 5.91 17.30
C ASN A 143 -2.41 6.62 16.16
N ILE A 144 -2.92 7.79 15.77
CA ILE A 144 -2.19 8.69 14.87
C ILE A 144 -1.16 9.44 15.71
N ASP A 145 0.09 9.08 15.54
CA ASP A 145 1.26 9.59 16.22
C ASP A 145 2.31 10.12 15.21
N GLU A 146 3.50 10.42 15.69
CA GLU A 146 4.62 10.96 14.90
C GLU A 146 5.05 10.03 13.74
N SER A 147 4.63 8.77 13.75
CA SER A 147 4.92 7.81 12.68
C SER A 147 4.02 7.94 11.46
N PHE A 148 3.06 8.87 11.48
CA PHE A 148 2.17 9.18 10.36
C PHE A 148 2.69 10.36 9.52
N PRO A 149 2.15 10.55 8.29
CA PRO A 149 2.48 11.74 7.50
C PRO A 149 2.20 13.02 8.29
N ARG A 150 3.19 13.93 8.33
CA ARG A 150 3.11 15.19 9.08
C ARG A 150 1.83 15.96 8.79
N TYR A 151 1.40 15.98 7.52
CA TYR A 151 0.18 16.66 7.12
C TYR A 151 -1.07 16.08 7.80
N ILE A 152 -1.18 14.76 7.94
CA ILE A 152 -2.30 14.11 8.64
C ILE A 152 -2.29 14.46 10.13
N ILE A 153 -1.10 14.49 10.76
CA ILE A 153 -0.97 14.84 12.17
C ILE A 153 -1.43 16.28 12.42
N GLN A 154 -1.00 17.21 11.58
CA GLN A 154 -1.29 18.64 11.71
C GLN A 154 -2.78 18.99 11.42
N ASN A 155 -3.45 18.20 10.57
CA ASN A 155 -4.82 18.43 10.15
C ASN A 155 -5.77 17.33 10.63
N LYS A 156 -5.49 16.72 11.77
CA LYS A 156 -6.24 15.56 12.29
C LYS A 156 -7.74 15.80 12.40
N GLU A 157 -8.15 17.01 12.78
CA GLU A 157 -9.57 17.37 12.89
C GLU A 157 -10.31 17.37 11.55
N GLU A 158 -9.62 17.75 10.47
CA GLU A 158 -10.21 17.71 9.11
C GLU A 158 -10.43 16.25 8.65
N TYR A 159 -9.63 15.32 9.17
CA TYR A 159 -9.68 13.90 8.81
C TYR A 159 -10.42 13.03 9.83
N LYS A 160 -11.13 13.60 10.80
CA LYS A 160 -11.81 12.85 11.87
C LYS A 160 -12.79 11.79 11.34
N GLU A 161 -13.46 12.03 10.20
CA GLU A 161 -14.35 11.03 9.58
C GLU A 161 -13.58 9.81 9.03
N TRP A 162 -12.27 9.95 8.80
CA TRP A 162 -11.36 8.90 8.31
C TRP A 162 -10.54 8.23 9.42
N ILE A 163 -10.85 8.53 10.68
CA ILE A 163 -10.18 7.99 11.86
C ILE A 163 -11.24 7.31 12.73
N ILE A 164 -10.94 6.14 13.28
CA ILE A 164 -11.81 5.47 14.23
C ILE A 164 -11.17 5.38 15.61
#